data_d65b31e59f48f88a59783fb3ef88cc20
#
_entry.id   d65b31e59f48f88a59783fb3ef88cc20
#
_cell.length_a   1.000
_cell.length_b   1.000
_cell.length_c   1.000
_cell.angle_alpha   90.00
_cell.angle_beta   90.00
_cell.angle_gamma   90.00
#
_symmetry.space_group_name_H-M   'P 1'
#
loop_
_entity.id
_entity.type
_entity.pdbx_description
1 polymer ?
#
loop_
_entity_poly.entity_id
_entity_poly.type
_entity_poly.pdbx_seq_one_letter_code
_entity_poly.pdbx_strand_id
1 'polypeptide(L)'
;IIVAAAYGTSGDRPRKFLVPFTLVSMILAAIAWNPNHINYDGASAALKLFGATVCAYLAFGLTYFYYQRAEEYQVNRLRFWLASSAITTFFLTLFLMNPPKFLVEAGYMEQGVKPTQWGGLFVNLVLATAGCVLGFGIGVFLAFGRKSDLPFFKWPSVAVIEIVRSGPLIGWLFIAKYLFKDVIIPIYEPDEIVRMLIMFSLFGGCYI
;
A
#
# COMPACT_ATOMS: atom_id res chain seq x y z
N ILE A 1 13.51 -2.33 1.18
CA ILE A 1 14.23 -3.55 0.80
C ILE A 1 13.65 -4.12 -0.50
N ILE A 2 12.36 -4.48 -0.55
CA ILE A 2 11.72 -5.10 -1.74
C ILE A 2 11.82 -4.20 -2.99
N VAL A 3 11.57 -2.89 -2.85
CA VAL A 3 11.73 -1.91 -3.95
C VAL A 3 13.16 -1.87 -4.46
N ALA A 4 14.15 -1.92 -3.56
CA ALA A 4 15.57 -1.96 -3.92
C ALA A 4 15.91 -3.26 -4.69
N ALA A 5 15.39 -4.40 -4.22
CA ALA A 5 15.53 -5.68 -4.90
C ALA A 5 14.87 -5.67 -6.30
N ALA A 6 13.68 -5.10 -6.42
CA ALA A 6 12.98 -4.98 -7.70
C ALA A 6 13.76 -4.10 -8.70
N TYR A 7 14.33 -2.99 -8.22
CA TYR A 7 15.16 -2.12 -9.05
C TYR A 7 16.45 -2.82 -9.52
N GLY A 8 17.05 -3.69 -8.69
CA GLY A 8 18.20 -4.52 -9.08
C GLY A 8 17.92 -5.41 -10.29
N THR A 9 16.66 -5.80 -10.52
CA THR A 9 16.25 -6.60 -11.68
C THR A 9 15.91 -5.78 -12.93
N SER A 10 15.96 -4.44 -12.87
CA SER A 10 15.59 -3.58 -14.01
C SER A 10 16.66 -3.50 -15.12
N GLY A 11 17.89 -3.87 -14.79
CA GLY A 11 19.02 -3.74 -15.71
C GLY A 11 19.55 -2.32 -15.90
N ASP A 12 18.95 -1.34 -15.23
CA ASP A 12 19.39 0.06 -15.26
C ASP A 12 20.74 0.26 -14.56
N ARG A 13 21.43 1.36 -14.95
CA ARG A 13 22.73 1.68 -14.34
C ARG A 13 22.59 1.87 -12.83
N PRO A 14 23.41 1.19 -11.99
CA PRO A 14 23.32 1.25 -10.54
C PRO A 14 23.28 2.67 -9.96
N ARG A 15 23.99 3.61 -10.59
CA ARG A 15 24.05 5.02 -10.16
C ARG A 15 22.68 5.70 -10.11
N LYS A 16 21.76 5.34 -11.01
CA LYS A 16 20.39 5.92 -11.05
C LYS A 16 19.58 5.60 -9.80
N PHE A 17 19.85 4.47 -9.18
CA PHE A 17 19.22 4.06 -7.92
C PHE A 17 20.02 4.49 -6.70
N LEU A 18 21.32 4.22 -6.70
CA LEU A 18 22.16 4.41 -5.52
C LEU A 18 22.21 5.87 -5.06
N VAL A 19 22.34 6.82 -6.01
CA VAL A 19 22.43 8.25 -5.66
C VAL A 19 21.15 8.79 -5.01
N PRO A 20 19.95 8.71 -5.63
CA PRO A 20 18.74 9.23 -5.01
C PRO A 20 18.37 8.45 -3.74
N PHE A 21 18.59 7.15 -3.70
CA PHE A 21 18.32 6.33 -2.51
C PHE A 21 19.22 6.73 -1.33
N THR A 22 20.51 6.98 -1.56
CA THR A 22 21.42 7.47 -0.51
C THR A 22 20.99 8.83 0.00
N LEU A 23 20.65 9.76 -0.89
CA LEU A 23 20.21 11.11 -0.51
C LEU A 23 18.93 11.04 0.35
N VAL A 24 17.93 10.28 -0.08
CA VAL A 24 16.68 10.11 0.69
C VAL A 24 16.96 9.45 2.03
N SER A 25 17.81 8.42 2.09
CA SER A 25 18.17 7.76 3.35
C SER A 25 18.90 8.70 4.32
N MET A 26 19.77 9.57 3.82
CA MET A 26 20.45 10.59 4.63
C MET A 26 19.48 11.63 5.17
N ILE A 27 18.55 12.12 4.34
CA ILE A 27 17.51 13.08 4.78
C ILE A 27 16.62 12.45 5.85
N LEU A 28 16.17 11.22 5.65
CA LEU A 28 15.36 10.50 6.63
C LEU A 28 16.12 10.24 7.94
N ALA A 29 17.43 9.92 7.87
CA ALA A 29 18.28 9.77 9.03
C ALA A 29 18.43 11.09 9.80
N ALA A 30 18.60 12.21 9.10
CA ALA A 30 18.68 13.53 9.73
C ALA A 30 17.36 13.94 10.40
N ILE A 31 16.21 13.62 9.80
CA ILE A 31 14.89 13.84 10.40
C ILE A 31 14.70 12.94 11.62
N ALA A 32 15.08 11.68 11.54
CA ALA A 32 14.98 10.72 12.64
C ALA A 32 15.90 11.07 13.82
N TRP A 33 17.00 11.75 13.57
CA TRP A 33 17.97 12.21 14.60
C TRP A 33 17.53 13.50 15.29
N ASN A 34 16.28 13.90 15.27
CA ASN A 34 15.85 15.15 15.88
C ASN A 34 15.96 15.09 17.42
N PRO A 35 16.85 15.89 18.08
CA PRO A 35 17.10 15.80 19.51
C PRO A 35 16.01 16.47 20.37
N ASN A 36 15.03 17.14 19.78
CA ASN A 36 14.08 17.99 20.50
C ASN A 36 12.79 17.26 20.95
N HIS A 37 12.66 15.97 20.72
CA HIS A 37 11.52 15.19 21.21
C HIS A 37 11.84 14.48 22.52
N ILE A 38 11.18 14.93 23.59
CA ILE A 38 11.39 14.49 25.00
C ILE A 38 11.14 12.98 25.21
N ASN A 39 10.34 12.32 24.36
CA ASN A 39 9.96 10.91 24.48
C ASN A 39 10.39 10.05 23.26
N TYR A 40 11.30 10.53 22.43
CA TYR A 40 11.70 9.86 21.21
C TYR A 40 13.17 9.47 21.26
N ASP A 41 13.44 8.17 21.25
CA ASP A 41 14.81 7.66 21.14
C ASP A 41 15.31 7.74 19.69
N GLY A 42 15.81 8.91 19.31
CA GLY A 42 16.35 9.19 17.97
C GLY A 42 17.50 8.29 17.59
N ALA A 43 18.32 7.86 18.55
CA ALA A 43 19.45 6.97 18.31
C ALA A 43 18.97 5.57 17.87
N SER A 44 17.96 5.01 18.53
CA SER A 44 17.39 3.71 18.15
C SER A 44 16.68 3.76 16.80
N ALA A 45 15.98 4.84 16.49
CA ALA A 45 15.34 5.03 15.19
C ALA A 45 16.37 5.18 14.06
N ALA A 46 17.43 5.96 14.26
CA ALA A 46 18.54 6.11 13.31
C ALA A 46 19.25 4.78 13.07
N LEU A 47 19.49 3.97 14.10
CA LEU A 47 20.10 2.64 13.98
C LEU A 47 19.23 1.68 13.18
N LYS A 48 17.91 1.66 13.43
CA LYS A 48 16.94 0.86 12.65
C LYS A 48 16.91 1.28 11.18
N LEU A 49 16.91 2.60 10.92
CA LEU A 49 16.96 3.14 9.56
C LEU A 49 18.27 2.78 8.85
N PHE A 50 19.40 2.87 9.55
CA PHE A 50 20.70 2.47 9.02
C PHE A 50 20.71 0.97 8.66
N GLY A 51 20.23 0.11 9.56
CA GLY A 51 20.09 -1.33 9.29
C GLY A 51 19.20 -1.62 8.09
N ALA A 52 18.05 -0.95 7.98
CA ALA A 52 17.16 -1.09 6.83
C ALA A 52 17.82 -0.63 5.53
N THR A 53 18.61 0.44 5.57
CA THR A 53 19.36 0.98 4.42
C THR A 53 20.42 -0.01 3.96
N VAL A 54 21.20 -0.57 4.88
CA VAL A 54 22.21 -1.60 4.56
C VAL A 54 21.56 -2.84 3.95
N CYS A 55 20.47 -3.33 4.53
CA CYS A 55 19.70 -4.45 3.97
C CYS A 55 19.15 -4.14 2.56
N ALA A 56 18.74 -2.91 2.30
CA ALA A 56 18.28 -2.50 0.98
C ALA A 56 19.42 -2.48 -0.06
N TYR A 57 20.60 -2.02 0.31
CA TYR A 57 21.78 -2.08 -0.56
C TYR A 57 22.21 -3.52 -0.85
N LEU A 58 22.21 -4.39 0.15
CA LEU A 58 22.51 -5.81 -0.03
C LEU A 58 21.49 -6.48 -0.96
N ALA A 59 20.20 -6.21 -0.76
CA ALA A 59 19.13 -6.74 -1.60
C ALA A 59 19.28 -6.27 -3.06
N PHE A 60 19.57 -4.97 -3.27
CA PHE A 60 19.85 -4.42 -4.59
C PHE A 60 21.09 -5.11 -5.24
N GLY A 61 22.19 -5.21 -4.51
CA GLY A 61 23.44 -5.82 -5.01
C GLY A 61 23.25 -7.29 -5.41
N LEU A 62 22.57 -8.06 -4.56
CA LEU A 62 22.29 -9.47 -4.83
C LEU A 62 21.39 -9.66 -6.06
N THR A 63 20.32 -8.89 -6.17
CA THR A 63 19.39 -8.99 -7.31
C THR A 63 20.00 -8.47 -8.60
N TYR A 64 20.82 -7.42 -8.54
CA TYR A 64 21.58 -6.91 -9.69
C TYR A 64 22.59 -7.92 -10.21
N PHE A 65 23.34 -8.57 -9.31
CA PHE A 65 24.29 -9.62 -9.66
C PHE A 65 23.59 -10.87 -10.21
N TYR A 66 22.45 -11.22 -9.63
CA TYR A 66 21.60 -12.31 -10.16
C TYR A 66 21.10 -11.99 -11.57
N TYR A 67 20.61 -10.75 -11.80
CA TYR A 67 20.14 -10.29 -13.11
C TYR A 67 21.22 -10.43 -14.21
N GLN A 68 22.47 -10.18 -13.90
CA GLN A 68 23.56 -10.31 -14.88
C GLN A 68 23.87 -11.75 -15.29
N ARG A 69 23.43 -12.73 -14.51
CA ARG A 69 23.74 -14.16 -14.73
C ARG A 69 22.54 -15.02 -15.05
N ALA A 70 21.35 -14.55 -14.76
CA ALA A 70 20.11 -15.31 -14.91
C ALA A 70 19.52 -15.15 -16.33
N GLU A 71 18.82 -16.18 -16.78
CA GLU A 71 18.02 -16.13 -18.00
C GLU A 71 16.78 -15.24 -17.80
N GLU A 72 16.24 -14.68 -18.87
CA GLU A 72 15.10 -13.76 -18.85
C GLU A 72 13.86 -14.37 -18.14
N TYR A 73 13.60 -15.65 -18.33
CA TYR A 73 12.51 -16.36 -17.65
C TYR A 73 12.69 -16.36 -16.12
N GLN A 74 13.91 -16.59 -15.63
CA GLN A 74 14.22 -16.61 -14.20
C GLN A 74 14.08 -15.21 -13.59
N VAL A 75 14.49 -14.18 -14.31
CA VAL A 75 14.33 -12.78 -13.90
C VAL A 75 12.85 -12.40 -13.81
N ASN A 76 12.04 -12.78 -14.79
CA ASN A 76 10.60 -12.49 -14.78
C ASN A 76 9.88 -13.23 -13.63
N ARG A 77 10.27 -14.46 -13.34
CA ARG A 77 9.79 -15.21 -12.18
C ARG A 77 10.17 -14.53 -10.86
N LEU A 78 11.39 -14.04 -10.74
CA LEU A 78 11.84 -13.29 -9.57
C LEU A 78 11.06 -11.99 -9.39
N ARG A 79 10.84 -11.22 -10.46
CA ARG A 79 10.00 -10.00 -10.43
C ARG A 79 8.59 -10.28 -9.95
N PHE A 80 7.97 -11.36 -10.43
CA PHE A 80 6.65 -11.78 -9.98
C PHE A 80 6.64 -12.07 -8.47
N TRP A 81 7.62 -12.82 -7.96
CA TRP A 81 7.72 -13.11 -6.54
C TRP A 81 8.00 -11.87 -5.69
N LEU A 82 8.82 -10.93 -6.18
CA LEU A 82 9.07 -9.66 -5.50
C LEU A 82 7.80 -8.80 -5.43
N ALA A 83 7.05 -8.70 -6.52
CA ALA A 83 5.78 -7.98 -6.54
C ALA A 83 4.74 -8.62 -5.60
N SER A 84 4.60 -9.93 -5.64
CA SER A 84 3.70 -10.67 -4.75
C SER A 84 4.11 -10.49 -3.27
N SER A 85 5.41 -10.60 -2.96
CA SER A 85 5.90 -10.40 -1.59
C SER A 85 5.69 -8.96 -1.10
N ALA A 86 5.81 -7.96 -1.97
CA ALA A 86 5.54 -6.57 -1.62
C ALA A 86 4.08 -6.36 -1.21
N ILE A 87 3.14 -6.88 -1.99
CA ILE A 87 1.72 -6.81 -1.71
C ILE A 87 1.41 -7.55 -0.40
N THR A 88 1.90 -8.78 -0.26
CA THR A 88 1.67 -9.60 0.94
C THR A 88 2.23 -8.93 2.19
N THR A 89 3.46 -8.40 2.13
CA THR A 89 4.09 -7.71 3.26
C THR A 89 3.33 -6.44 3.62
N PHE A 90 2.82 -5.70 2.63
CA PHE A 90 2.03 -4.50 2.88
C PHE A 90 0.75 -4.84 3.66
N PHE A 91 -0.05 -5.80 3.19
CA PHE A 91 -1.27 -6.20 3.89
C PHE A 91 -1.00 -6.86 5.25
N LEU A 92 0.08 -7.66 5.35
CA LEU A 92 0.49 -8.24 6.63
C LEU A 92 0.87 -7.16 7.65
N THR A 93 1.57 -6.12 7.22
CA THR A 93 1.93 -4.98 8.09
C THR A 93 0.68 -4.26 8.58
N LEU A 94 -0.30 -3.99 7.70
CA LEU A 94 -1.57 -3.39 8.10
C LEU A 94 -2.33 -4.26 9.09
N PHE A 95 -2.37 -5.56 8.85
CA PHE A 95 -3.00 -6.53 9.74
C PHE A 95 -2.35 -6.56 11.13
N LEU A 96 -1.01 -6.55 11.19
CA LEU A 96 -0.27 -6.52 12.45
C LEU A 96 -0.41 -5.19 13.20
N MET A 97 -0.53 -4.08 12.47
CA MET A 97 -0.73 -2.75 13.08
C MET A 97 -2.12 -2.55 13.67
N ASN A 98 -3.14 -3.16 13.06
CA ASN A 98 -4.52 -3.09 13.52
C ASN A 98 -5.18 -4.46 13.44
N PRO A 99 -4.84 -5.37 14.38
CA PRO A 99 -5.37 -6.73 14.37
C PRO A 99 -6.89 -6.74 14.61
N PRO A 100 -7.61 -7.68 13.99
CA PRO A 100 -9.04 -7.85 14.19
C PRO A 100 -9.39 -8.07 15.67
N LYS A 101 -10.50 -7.49 16.13
CA LYS A 101 -10.94 -7.55 17.54
C LYS A 101 -10.99 -8.98 18.09
N PHE A 102 -11.45 -9.95 17.29
CA PHE A 102 -11.56 -11.34 17.72
C PHE A 102 -10.21 -12.00 18.08
N LEU A 103 -9.09 -11.57 17.46
CA LEU A 103 -7.75 -12.08 17.79
C LEU A 103 -7.20 -11.44 19.06
N VAL A 104 -7.54 -10.17 19.30
CA VAL A 104 -7.18 -9.45 20.52
C VAL A 104 -7.97 -9.99 21.71
N GLU A 105 -9.27 -10.19 21.55
CA GLU A 105 -10.15 -10.77 22.58
C GLU A 105 -9.78 -12.22 22.92
N ALA A 106 -9.31 -12.98 21.94
CA ALA A 106 -8.81 -14.34 22.15
C ALA A 106 -7.41 -14.38 22.79
N GLY A 107 -6.76 -13.23 23.02
CA GLY A 107 -5.43 -13.13 23.65
C GLY A 107 -4.26 -13.52 22.76
N TYR A 108 -4.49 -13.70 21.45
CA TYR A 108 -3.41 -14.04 20.49
C TYR A 108 -2.58 -12.84 20.06
N MET A 109 -3.14 -11.63 20.16
CA MET A 109 -2.47 -10.40 19.75
C MET A 109 -2.76 -9.27 20.75
N GLU A 110 -1.80 -8.36 20.92
CA GLU A 110 -1.99 -7.13 21.67
C GLU A 110 -2.83 -6.12 20.87
N GLN A 111 -3.41 -5.15 21.57
CA GLN A 111 -4.13 -4.04 20.92
C GLN A 111 -3.17 -3.27 20.02
N GLY A 112 -3.46 -3.26 18.73
CA GLY A 112 -2.69 -2.47 17.76
C GLY A 112 -2.89 -0.97 17.91
N VAL A 113 -2.12 -0.21 17.13
CA VAL A 113 -2.24 1.25 17.06
C VAL A 113 -3.50 1.62 16.28
N LYS A 114 -4.41 2.34 16.91
CA LYS A 114 -5.65 2.76 16.24
C LYS A 114 -5.33 3.64 15.03
N PRO A 115 -6.07 3.49 13.92
CA PRO A 115 -5.86 4.29 12.70
C PRO A 115 -5.92 5.80 12.93
N THR A 116 -6.66 6.25 13.95
CA THR A 116 -6.74 7.66 14.35
C THR A 116 -5.44 8.22 14.93
N GLN A 117 -4.52 7.34 15.35
CA GLN A 117 -3.21 7.71 15.90
C GLN A 117 -2.09 7.66 14.84
N TRP A 118 -2.42 7.26 13.61
CA TRP A 118 -1.44 7.22 12.54
C TRP A 118 -1.12 8.64 12.07
N GLY A 119 0.15 8.91 11.77
CA GLY A 119 0.55 10.20 11.17
C GLY A 119 -0.06 10.38 9.78
N GLY A 120 -0.41 11.61 9.41
CA GLY A 120 -1.08 11.91 8.16
C GLY A 120 -0.33 11.41 6.90
N LEU A 121 0.99 11.51 6.89
CA LEU A 121 1.80 10.96 5.80
C LEU A 121 1.63 9.45 5.66
N PHE A 122 1.64 8.72 6.77
CA PHE A 122 1.48 7.28 6.76
C PHE A 122 0.09 6.87 6.28
N VAL A 123 -0.97 7.53 6.75
CA VAL A 123 -2.35 7.31 6.28
C VAL A 123 -2.45 7.54 4.78
N ASN A 124 -1.85 8.62 4.24
CA ASN A 124 -1.86 8.89 2.80
C ASN A 124 -1.14 7.80 2.00
N LEU A 125 0.01 7.30 2.48
CA LEU A 125 0.73 6.20 1.82
C LEU A 125 -0.08 4.91 1.83
N VAL A 126 -0.74 4.59 2.95
CA VAL A 126 -1.61 3.42 3.07
C VAL A 126 -2.80 3.54 2.11
N LEU A 127 -3.50 4.68 2.10
CA LEU A 127 -4.64 4.91 1.21
C LEU A 127 -4.22 4.86 -0.26
N ALA A 128 -3.10 5.49 -0.63
CA ALA A 128 -2.61 5.47 -2.00
C ALA A 128 -2.25 4.06 -2.46
N THR A 129 -1.44 3.34 -1.66
CA THR A 129 -0.97 2.00 -2.05
C THR A 129 -2.10 0.99 -2.09
N ALA A 130 -2.91 0.92 -1.02
CA ALA A 130 -4.03 0.00 -0.95
C ALA A 130 -5.12 0.38 -1.97
N GLY A 131 -5.37 1.68 -2.16
CA GLY A 131 -6.31 2.18 -3.16
C GLY A 131 -5.91 1.80 -4.58
N CYS A 132 -4.61 1.89 -4.93
CA CYS A 132 -4.13 1.44 -6.24
C CYS A 132 -4.27 -0.07 -6.43
N VAL A 133 -3.87 -0.87 -5.43
CA VAL A 133 -3.92 -2.35 -5.52
C VAL A 133 -5.37 -2.84 -5.60
N LEU A 134 -6.23 -2.39 -4.69
CA LEU A 134 -7.64 -2.77 -4.67
C LEU A 134 -8.41 -2.15 -5.83
N GLY A 135 -8.11 -0.89 -6.17
CA GLY A 135 -8.70 -0.19 -7.31
C GLY A 135 -8.40 -0.89 -8.62
N PHE A 136 -7.17 -1.38 -8.83
CA PHE A 136 -6.84 -2.18 -10.00
C PHE A 136 -7.70 -3.45 -10.09
N GLY A 137 -7.84 -4.20 -8.98
CA GLY A 137 -8.70 -5.38 -8.94
C GLY A 137 -10.16 -5.07 -9.28
N ILE A 138 -10.72 -4.03 -8.66
CA ILE A 138 -12.10 -3.56 -8.93
C ILE A 138 -12.23 -3.10 -10.39
N GLY A 139 -11.25 -2.34 -10.91
CA GLY A 139 -11.25 -1.84 -12.29
C GLY A 139 -11.26 -2.96 -13.32
N VAL A 140 -10.42 -3.98 -13.13
CA VAL A 140 -10.40 -5.18 -13.99
C VAL A 140 -11.77 -5.88 -13.97
N PHE A 141 -12.36 -6.08 -12.78
CA PHE A 141 -13.68 -6.69 -12.65
C PHE A 141 -14.77 -5.87 -13.36
N LEU A 142 -14.80 -4.56 -13.16
CA LEU A 142 -15.75 -3.67 -13.82
C LEU A 142 -15.57 -3.63 -15.35
N ALA A 143 -14.31 -3.65 -15.83
CA ALA A 143 -14.00 -3.69 -17.25
C ALA A 143 -14.50 -4.97 -17.92
N PHE A 144 -14.33 -6.12 -17.28
CA PHE A 144 -14.91 -7.37 -17.77
C PHE A 144 -16.43 -7.35 -17.76
N GLY A 145 -17.04 -6.86 -16.68
CA GLY A 145 -18.48 -6.71 -16.60
C GLY A 145 -19.04 -5.81 -17.72
N ARG A 146 -18.40 -4.67 -17.98
CA ARG A 146 -18.78 -3.74 -19.06
C ARG A 146 -18.67 -4.37 -20.45
N LYS A 147 -17.67 -5.24 -20.67
CA LYS A 147 -17.47 -5.94 -21.94
C LYS A 147 -18.31 -7.21 -22.09
N SER A 148 -19.00 -7.66 -21.06
CA SER A 148 -19.82 -8.87 -21.09
C SER A 148 -21.01 -8.71 -22.02
N ASP A 149 -21.33 -9.77 -22.75
CA ASP A 149 -22.55 -9.85 -23.58
C ASP A 149 -23.80 -10.10 -22.72
N LEU A 150 -23.62 -10.52 -21.47
CA LEU A 150 -24.72 -10.78 -20.54
C LEU A 150 -25.23 -9.47 -19.92
N PRO A 151 -26.52 -9.10 -20.13
CA PRO A 151 -27.08 -7.86 -19.59
C PRO A 151 -26.96 -7.73 -18.07
N PHE A 152 -27.04 -8.86 -17.37
CA PHE A 152 -26.94 -8.93 -15.90
C PHE A 152 -25.61 -8.42 -15.35
N PHE A 153 -24.51 -8.63 -16.04
CA PHE A 153 -23.18 -8.12 -15.64
C PHE A 153 -22.88 -6.75 -16.23
N LYS A 154 -23.33 -6.51 -17.46
CA LYS A 154 -23.07 -5.27 -18.19
C LYS A 154 -23.73 -4.06 -17.55
N TRP A 155 -25.04 -4.12 -17.30
CA TRP A 155 -25.79 -2.98 -16.78
C TRP A 155 -25.29 -2.52 -15.41
N PRO A 156 -25.09 -3.39 -14.39
CA PRO A 156 -24.58 -2.95 -13.10
C PRO A 156 -23.17 -2.36 -13.20
N SER A 157 -22.27 -2.96 -13.99
CA SER A 157 -20.92 -2.46 -14.16
C SER A 157 -20.90 -1.08 -14.79
N VAL A 158 -21.68 -0.85 -15.85
CA VAL A 158 -21.82 0.46 -16.48
C VAL A 158 -22.42 1.48 -15.51
N ALA A 159 -23.48 1.11 -14.79
CA ALA A 159 -24.11 1.99 -13.83
C ALA A 159 -23.16 2.45 -12.72
N VAL A 160 -22.40 1.52 -12.13
CA VAL A 160 -21.40 1.85 -11.10
C VAL A 160 -20.33 2.79 -11.67
N ILE A 161 -19.77 2.49 -12.84
CA ILE A 161 -18.76 3.34 -13.47
C ILE A 161 -19.29 4.75 -13.71
N GLU A 162 -20.46 4.89 -14.32
CA GLU A 162 -21.02 6.19 -14.66
C GLU A 162 -21.41 7.01 -13.41
N ILE A 163 -22.01 6.37 -12.40
CA ILE A 163 -22.36 7.04 -11.13
C ILE A 163 -21.10 7.54 -10.42
N VAL A 164 -20.08 6.68 -10.26
CA VAL A 164 -18.86 7.04 -9.52
C VAL A 164 -18.08 8.12 -10.26
N ARG A 165 -18.03 8.07 -11.59
CA ARG A 165 -17.33 9.08 -12.42
C ARG A 165 -18.09 10.40 -12.55
N SER A 166 -19.38 10.43 -12.27
CA SER A 166 -20.19 11.66 -12.35
C SER A 166 -19.88 12.67 -11.26
N GLY A 167 -19.34 12.21 -10.12
CA GLY A 167 -19.05 13.06 -8.96
C GLY A 167 -17.54 13.27 -8.70
N PRO A 168 -17.19 14.36 -8.00
CA PRO A 168 -15.81 14.60 -7.58
C PRO A 168 -15.40 13.64 -6.46
N LEU A 169 -14.14 13.19 -6.45
CA LEU A 169 -13.61 12.29 -5.42
C LEU A 169 -13.85 12.81 -3.99
N ILE A 170 -13.69 14.11 -3.77
CA ILE A 170 -13.92 14.73 -2.46
C ILE A 170 -15.37 14.51 -1.99
N GLY A 171 -16.34 14.65 -2.88
CA GLY A 171 -17.76 14.38 -2.57
C GLY A 171 -17.98 12.92 -2.14
N TRP A 172 -17.36 11.98 -2.84
CA TRP A 172 -17.43 10.56 -2.49
C TRP A 172 -16.77 10.24 -1.15
N LEU A 173 -15.67 10.91 -0.80
CA LEU A 173 -15.03 10.76 0.51
C LEU A 173 -15.92 11.29 1.64
N PHE A 174 -16.64 12.41 1.43
CA PHE A 174 -17.64 12.88 2.37
C PHE A 174 -18.80 11.89 2.56
N ILE A 175 -19.29 11.29 1.48
CA ILE A 175 -20.31 10.24 1.53
C ILE A 175 -19.78 9.03 2.33
N ALA A 176 -18.53 8.60 2.10
CA ALA A 176 -17.90 7.52 2.84
C ALA A 176 -17.78 7.82 4.34
N LYS A 177 -17.45 9.07 4.68
CA LYS A 177 -17.28 9.48 6.07
C LYS A 177 -18.59 9.54 6.84
N TYR A 178 -19.62 10.17 6.26
CA TYR A 178 -20.86 10.51 6.96
C TYR A 178 -22.01 9.56 6.66
N LEU A 179 -22.32 9.31 5.38
CA LEU A 179 -23.48 8.51 4.98
C LEU A 179 -23.25 7.01 5.12
N PHE A 180 -22.07 6.51 4.77
CA PHE A 180 -21.79 5.07 4.90
C PHE A 180 -21.75 4.60 6.35
N LYS A 181 -21.50 5.49 7.30
CA LYS A 181 -21.62 5.15 8.70
C LYS A 181 -23.03 4.65 9.01
N ASP A 182 -24.05 5.40 8.63
CA ASP A 182 -25.44 5.10 9.00
C ASP A 182 -26.03 3.93 8.21
N VAL A 183 -25.54 3.68 6.99
CA VAL A 183 -26.01 2.58 6.12
C VAL A 183 -25.36 1.25 6.47
N ILE A 184 -24.08 1.23 6.85
CA ILE A 184 -23.31 -0.01 7.06
C ILE A 184 -23.32 -0.47 8.51
N ILE A 185 -23.51 0.43 9.49
CA ILE A 185 -23.56 0.11 10.92
C ILE A 185 -24.41 -1.14 11.28
N PRO A 186 -25.59 -1.36 10.68
CA PRO A 186 -26.40 -2.54 11.03
C PRO A 186 -25.73 -3.87 10.71
N ILE A 187 -24.73 -3.88 9.82
CA ILE A 187 -24.06 -5.09 9.32
C ILE A 187 -22.66 -5.23 9.90
N TYR A 188 -21.90 -4.14 9.91
CA TYR A 188 -20.51 -4.11 10.38
C TYR A 188 -20.10 -2.66 10.68
N GLU A 189 -19.34 -2.43 11.76
CA GLU A 189 -18.77 -1.12 12.11
C GLU A 189 -17.33 -0.99 11.58
N PRO A 190 -17.13 -0.61 10.31
CA PRO A 190 -15.78 -0.38 9.80
C PRO A 190 -15.22 0.94 10.31
N ASP A 191 -13.93 0.95 10.60
CA ASP A 191 -13.19 2.17 10.91
C ASP A 191 -13.31 3.20 9.78
N GLU A 192 -13.21 4.48 10.11
CA GLU A 192 -13.31 5.61 9.16
C GLU A 192 -12.34 5.44 7.98
N ILE A 193 -11.10 4.98 8.26
CA ILE A 193 -10.08 4.76 7.24
C ILE A 193 -10.47 3.63 6.28
N VAL A 194 -11.09 2.57 6.77
CA VAL A 194 -11.55 1.45 5.93
C VAL A 194 -12.63 1.92 4.96
N ARG A 195 -13.57 2.74 5.42
CA ARG A 195 -14.63 3.31 4.56
C ARG A 195 -14.06 4.22 3.48
N MET A 196 -13.10 5.08 3.86
CA MET A 196 -12.39 5.93 2.90
C MET A 196 -11.59 5.11 1.89
N LEU A 197 -10.93 4.03 2.34
CA LEU A 197 -10.16 3.14 1.49
C LEU A 197 -11.04 2.45 0.44
N ILE A 198 -12.20 1.93 0.85
CA ILE A 198 -13.15 1.29 -0.07
C ILE A 198 -13.60 2.29 -1.15
N MET A 199 -13.96 3.51 -0.75
CA MET A 199 -14.40 4.52 -1.69
C MET A 199 -13.29 4.99 -2.63
N PHE A 200 -12.07 5.17 -2.09
CA PHE A 200 -10.90 5.56 -2.88
C PHE A 200 -10.55 4.49 -3.91
N SER A 201 -10.61 3.21 -3.50
CA SER A 201 -10.37 2.06 -4.38
C SER A 201 -11.43 1.92 -5.46
N LEU A 202 -12.71 2.11 -5.10
CA LEU A 202 -13.82 2.08 -6.06
C LEU A 202 -13.68 3.21 -7.09
N PHE A 203 -13.38 4.43 -6.62
CA PHE A 203 -13.17 5.57 -7.50
C PHE A 203 -12.00 5.32 -8.45
N GLY A 204 -10.84 4.90 -7.93
CA GLY A 204 -9.67 4.55 -8.75
C GLY A 204 -9.99 3.45 -9.77
N GLY A 205 -10.69 2.40 -9.35
CA GLY A 205 -11.11 1.29 -10.23
C GLY A 205 -12.03 1.71 -11.38
N CYS A 206 -12.89 2.71 -11.18
CA CYS A 206 -13.76 3.22 -12.25
C CYS A 206 -13.00 4.02 -13.33
N TYR A 207 -11.76 4.44 -13.08
CA TYR A 207 -10.91 5.17 -14.03
C TYR A 207 -9.89 4.29 -14.78
N ILE A 208 -9.78 3.02 -14.43
CA ILE A 208 -8.98 2.02 -15.12
C ILE A 208 -9.80 1.39 -16.25
#